data_02f5f5668969cd200c4d15e7ee3060cd
#
_entry.id   02f5f5668969cd200c4d15e7ee3060cd
#
_cell.length_a   1.000
_cell.length_b   1.000
_cell.length_c   1.000
_cell.angle_alpha   90.00
_cell.angle_beta   90.00
_cell.angle_gamma   90.00
#
_symmetry.space_group_name_H-M   'P 1'
#
loop_
_entity.id
_entity.type
_entity.pdbx_description
1 polymer ?
#
loop_
_entity_poly.entity_id
_entity_poly.type
_entity_poly.pdbx_seq_one_letter_code
_entity_poly.pdbx_strand_id
1 'polypeptide(L)'
;MAKKTVSQLRTEARNRELMRLMEFVRNDGEDASQYDGNAFSYPIVYEDGTESWVQVKISIPTGTRDGKQFDGYEEHENFMMEQEEKRIATEERNAKKAKETAEKKAKQEQARKKREEAEAIKKARREEKAVE
;
A
#
# COMPACT_ATOMS: atom_id res chain seq x y z
N MET A 1 49.34 -3.16 -14.08
CA MET A 1 48.01 -3.77 -13.92
C MET A 1 46.95 -2.98 -14.68
N ALA A 2 46.13 -3.67 -15.42
CA ALA A 2 45.06 -3.04 -16.15
C ALA A 2 44.02 -2.46 -15.15
N LYS A 3 43.64 -1.22 -15.36
CA LYS A 3 42.63 -0.55 -14.56
C LYS A 3 41.25 -1.14 -14.86
N LYS A 4 40.49 -1.48 -13.83
CA LYS A 4 39.15 -2.01 -13.99
C LYS A 4 38.23 -0.97 -14.64
N THR A 5 37.33 -1.42 -15.52
CA THR A 5 36.31 -0.57 -16.12
C THR A 5 35.22 -0.26 -15.09
N VAL A 6 34.45 0.82 -15.33
CA VAL A 6 33.31 1.18 -14.48
C VAL A 6 32.29 0.03 -14.41
N SER A 7 32.07 -0.67 -15.54
CA SER A 7 31.21 -1.83 -15.59
C SER A 7 31.66 -2.96 -14.68
N GLN A 8 32.98 -3.25 -14.67
CA GLN A 8 33.56 -4.28 -13.80
C GLN A 8 33.42 -3.91 -12.32
N LEU A 9 33.72 -2.64 -11.96
CA LEU A 9 33.58 -2.16 -10.59
C LEU A 9 32.12 -2.25 -10.10
N ARG A 10 31.18 -1.92 -10.97
CA ARG A 10 29.76 -1.98 -10.67
C ARG A 10 29.29 -3.42 -10.44
N THR A 11 29.72 -4.35 -11.30
CA THR A 11 29.39 -5.79 -11.15
C THR A 11 29.97 -6.36 -9.86
N GLU A 12 31.21 -6.05 -9.55
CA GLU A 12 31.86 -6.50 -8.30
C GLU A 12 31.14 -5.96 -7.08
N ALA A 13 30.78 -4.68 -7.10
CA ALA A 13 30.05 -4.05 -6.00
C ALA A 13 28.68 -4.70 -5.81
N ARG A 14 27.96 -4.94 -6.90
CA ARG A 14 26.68 -5.64 -6.88
C ARG A 14 26.78 -7.03 -6.26
N ASN A 15 27.77 -7.81 -6.69
CA ASN A 15 27.96 -9.15 -6.16
C ASN A 15 28.33 -9.14 -4.69
N ARG A 16 29.18 -8.19 -4.26
CA ARG A 16 29.56 -8.01 -2.86
C ARG A 16 28.36 -7.69 -1.99
N GLU A 17 27.52 -6.74 -2.45
CA GLU A 17 26.32 -6.34 -1.69
C GLU A 17 25.27 -7.46 -1.67
N LEU A 18 25.12 -8.18 -2.77
CA LEU A 18 24.25 -9.35 -2.83
C LEU A 18 24.61 -10.37 -1.76
N MET A 19 25.89 -10.75 -1.70
CA MET A 19 26.38 -11.73 -0.74
C MET A 19 26.25 -11.24 0.71
N ARG A 20 26.54 -9.97 0.94
CA ARG A 20 26.41 -9.36 2.26
C ARG A 20 24.97 -9.38 2.76
N LEU A 21 24.01 -8.98 1.92
CA LEU A 21 22.60 -8.94 2.29
C LEU A 21 22.02 -10.34 2.45
N MET A 22 22.41 -11.28 1.58
CA MET A 22 21.98 -12.67 1.67
C MET A 22 22.46 -13.31 2.97
N GLU A 23 23.72 -13.07 3.33
CA GLU A 23 24.31 -13.57 4.58
C GLU A 23 23.63 -12.95 5.81
N PHE A 24 23.32 -11.65 5.76
CA PHE A 24 22.59 -10.96 6.81
C PHE A 24 21.22 -11.61 7.06
N VAL A 25 20.49 -11.90 5.98
CA VAL A 25 19.16 -12.55 6.04
C VAL A 25 19.30 -13.98 6.58
N ARG A 26 20.33 -14.73 6.17
CA ARG A 26 20.62 -16.07 6.69
C ARG A 26 20.91 -16.07 8.17
N ASN A 27 21.66 -15.07 8.65
CA ASN A 27 21.97 -14.91 10.06
C ASN A 27 20.71 -14.60 10.90
N ASP A 28 19.69 -14.02 10.27
CA ASP A 28 18.39 -13.76 10.89
C ASP A 28 17.47 -15.01 10.88
N GLY A 29 17.97 -16.14 10.43
CA GLY A 29 17.27 -17.41 10.47
C GLY A 29 16.52 -17.79 9.19
N GLU A 30 16.62 -16.98 8.15
CA GLU A 30 15.94 -17.26 6.87
C GLU A 30 16.81 -18.15 5.97
N ASP A 31 16.15 -18.97 5.17
CA ASP A 31 16.83 -19.86 4.21
C ASP A 31 17.00 -19.17 2.86
N ALA A 32 17.91 -18.21 2.80
CA ALA A 32 18.17 -17.41 1.61
C ALA A 32 19.07 -18.15 0.62
N SER A 33 18.68 -18.15 -0.64
CA SER A 33 19.40 -18.78 -1.74
C SER A 33 19.40 -17.89 -2.99
N GLN A 34 20.54 -17.83 -3.64
CA GLN A 34 20.69 -17.08 -4.87
C GLN A 34 19.97 -17.81 -6.02
N TYR A 35 19.17 -17.09 -6.81
CA TYR A 35 18.48 -17.65 -7.96
C TYR A 35 18.81 -16.94 -9.28
N ASP A 36 19.51 -15.81 -9.21
CA ASP A 36 19.98 -15.06 -10.38
C ASP A 36 21.28 -14.37 -10.03
N GLY A 37 21.98 -13.85 -11.03
CA GLY A 37 23.26 -13.16 -10.83
C GLY A 37 23.16 -11.94 -9.90
N ASN A 38 21.99 -11.33 -9.80
CA ASN A 38 21.78 -10.14 -8.99
C ASN A 38 20.65 -10.31 -7.96
N ALA A 39 20.22 -11.53 -7.68
CA ALA A 39 19.04 -11.73 -6.86
C ALA A 39 19.12 -12.96 -5.97
N PHE A 40 18.49 -12.89 -4.82
CA PHE A 40 18.27 -14.04 -3.94
C PHE A 40 16.82 -14.06 -3.47
N SER A 41 16.39 -15.20 -2.96
CA SER A 41 15.05 -15.38 -2.43
C SER A 41 15.09 -16.17 -1.13
N TYR A 42 14.05 -16.05 -0.34
CA TYR A 42 13.85 -16.88 0.84
C TYR A 42 12.36 -17.12 1.06
N PRO A 43 11.99 -18.27 1.67
CA PRO A 43 10.58 -18.57 1.91
C PRO A 43 10.03 -17.74 3.06
N ILE A 44 8.75 -17.39 2.96
CA ILE A 44 7.99 -16.75 4.03
C ILE A 44 6.67 -17.46 4.25
N VAL A 45 6.10 -17.26 5.42
CA VAL A 45 4.78 -17.77 5.77
C VAL A 45 3.89 -16.58 6.10
N TYR A 46 2.72 -16.49 5.44
CA TYR A 46 1.73 -15.47 5.73
C TYR A 46 1.01 -15.78 7.05
N GLU A 47 0.27 -14.81 7.57
CA GLU A 47 -0.49 -14.96 8.82
C GLU A 47 -1.53 -16.11 8.76
N ASP A 48 -2.07 -16.40 7.59
CA ASP A 48 -3.03 -17.48 7.37
C ASP A 48 -2.37 -18.87 7.23
N GLY A 49 -1.04 -18.96 7.32
CA GLY A 49 -0.30 -20.20 7.19
C GLY A 49 0.12 -20.57 5.77
N THR A 50 -0.30 -19.81 4.76
CA THR A 50 0.14 -20.06 3.38
C THR A 50 1.59 -19.63 3.20
N GLU A 51 2.30 -20.33 2.33
CA GLU A 51 3.71 -20.10 2.07
C GLU A 51 3.91 -19.31 0.78
N SER A 52 4.92 -18.46 0.75
CA SER A 52 5.33 -17.70 -0.41
C SER A 52 6.84 -17.44 -0.37
N TRP A 53 7.30 -16.53 -1.20
CA TRP A 53 8.71 -16.20 -1.35
C TRP A 53 8.93 -14.71 -1.29
N VAL A 54 10.02 -14.31 -0.67
CA VAL A 54 10.55 -12.95 -0.80
C VAL A 54 11.66 -12.98 -1.86
N GLN A 55 11.60 -12.07 -2.82
CA GLN A 55 12.62 -11.89 -3.83
C GLN A 55 13.33 -10.57 -3.60
N VAL A 56 14.64 -10.61 -3.52
CA VAL A 56 15.47 -9.41 -3.34
C VAL A 56 16.39 -9.29 -4.55
N LYS A 57 16.26 -8.19 -5.28
CA LYS A 57 17.09 -7.88 -6.45
C LYS A 57 17.99 -6.71 -6.14
N ILE A 58 19.27 -6.86 -6.44
CA ILE A 58 20.27 -5.82 -6.23
C ILE A 58 20.59 -5.17 -7.57
N SER A 59 20.50 -3.87 -7.61
CA SER A 59 20.82 -3.09 -8.79
C SER A 59 21.68 -1.89 -8.42
N ILE A 60 22.74 -1.68 -9.16
CA ILE A 60 23.56 -0.48 -9.00
C ILE A 60 23.36 0.35 -10.28
N PRO A 61 22.84 1.57 -10.16
CA PRO A 61 22.60 2.43 -11.30
C PRO A 61 23.88 2.75 -12.07
N THR A 62 23.75 3.06 -13.36
CA THR A 62 24.87 3.54 -14.16
C THR A 62 25.26 4.94 -13.70
N GLY A 63 26.55 5.23 -13.80
CA GLY A 63 27.10 6.51 -13.36
C GLY A 63 27.61 6.45 -11.93
N THR A 64 27.96 7.62 -11.42
CA THR A 64 28.47 7.80 -10.06
C THR A 64 27.55 8.70 -9.27
N ARG A 65 27.71 8.70 -7.95
CA ARG A 65 26.94 9.59 -7.07
C ARG A 65 27.07 11.07 -7.49
N ASP A 66 28.27 11.47 -7.91
CA ASP A 66 28.54 12.84 -8.36
C ASP A 66 27.94 13.15 -9.72
N GLY A 67 27.71 12.13 -10.55
CA GLY A 67 27.11 12.26 -11.88
C GLY A 67 25.60 12.46 -11.89
N LYS A 68 24.94 12.41 -10.76
CA LYS A 68 23.52 12.75 -10.52
C LYS A 68 22.49 11.98 -11.35
N GLN A 69 22.77 10.77 -11.82
CA GLN A 69 21.78 9.96 -12.50
C GLN A 69 20.76 9.35 -11.52
N PHE A 70 21.22 9.01 -10.33
CA PHE A 70 20.38 8.53 -9.24
C PHE A 70 20.92 9.06 -7.92
N ASP A 71 20.09 9.73 -7.15
CA ASP A 71 20.39 10.17 -5.80
C ASP A 71 19.36 9.56 -4.86
N GLY A 72 19.81 8.61 -4.03
CA GLY A 72 18.93 7.89 -3.10
C GLY A 72 18.25 8.79 -2.09
N TYR A 73 18.89 9.89 -1.68
CA TYR A 73 18.29 10.84 -0.74
C TYR A 73 17.19 11.65 -1.39
N GLU A 74 17.41 12.10 -2.62
CA GLU A 74 16.40 12.84 -3.39
C GLU A 74 15.20 11.95 -3.70
N GLU A 75 15.45 10.71 -4.14
CA GLU A 75 14.40 9.74 -4.41
C GLU A 75 13.60 9.40 -3.16
N HIS A 76 14.26 9.31 -2.01
CA HIS A 76 13.60 9.10 -0.74
C HIS A 76 12.67 10.27 -0.37
N GLU A 77 13.13 11.50 -0.52
CA GLU A 77 12.31 12.69 -0.28
C GLU A 77 11.09 12.71 -1.19
N ASN A 78 11.29 12.43 -2.48
CA ASN A 78 10.19 12.34 -3.45
C ASN A 78 9.19 11.26 -3.08
N PHE A 79 9.68 10.09 -2.66
CA PHE A 79 8.83 8.99 -2.20
C PHE A 79 7.98 9.40 -0.99
N MET A 80 8.60 10.05 0.00
CA MET A 80 7.88 10.50 1.20
C MET A 80 6.84 11.57 0.87
N MET A 81 7.14 12.48 -0.05
CA MET A 81 6.19 13.49 -0.52
C MET A 81 5.01 12.86 -1.24
N GLU A 82 5.26 11.89 -2.10
CA GLU A 82 4.21 11.15 -2.81
C GLU A 82 3.32 10.37 -1.84
N GLN A 83 3.90 9.73 -0.83
CA GLN A 83 3.14 9.00 0.18
C GLN A 83 2.25 9.96 0.99
N GLU A 84 2.76 11.13 1.34
CA GLU A 84 1.98 12.14 2.06
C GLU A 84 0.81 12.66 1.22
N GLU A 85 1.05 12.94 -0.06
CA GLU A 85 0.00 13.37 -0.99
C GLU A 85 -1.08 12.30 -1.14
N LYS A 86 -0.68 11.03 -1.27
CA LYS A 86 -1.61 9.90 -1.34
C LYS A 86 -2.42 9.74 -0.06
N ARG A 87 -1.77 9.92 1.09
CA ARG A 87 -2.44 9.86 2.38
C ARG A 87 -3.52 10.94 2.51
N ILE A 88 -3.17 12.17 2.16
CA ILE A 88 -4.10 13.30 2.18
C ILE A 88 -5.28 13.05 1.23
N ALA A 89 -4.99 12.62 0.00
CA ALA A 89 -6.03 12.33 -0.99
C ALA A 89 -6.96 11.21 -0.53
N THR A 90 -6.42 10.19 0.13
CA THR A 90 -7.22 9.09 0.69
C THR A 90 -8.11 9.56 1.82
N GLU A 91 -7.57 10.39 2.73
CA GLU A 91 -8.35 10.96 3.84
C GLU A 91 -9.49 11.84 3.33
N GLU A 92 -9.23 12.69 2.34
CA GLU A 92 -10.24 13.53 1.72
C GLU A 92 -11.34 12.69 1.05
N ARG A 93 -10.94 11.63 0.34
CA ARG A 93 -11.89 10.72 -0.30
C ARG A 93 -12.76 10.00 0.73
N ASN A 94 -12.15 9.52 1.80
CA ASN A 94 -12.86 8.83 2.88
C ASN A 94 -13.81 9.77 3.62
N ALA A 95 -13.39 11.01 3.88
CA ALA A 95 -14.23 12.03 4.49
C ALA A 95 -15.44 12.35 3.61
N LYS A 96 -15.23 12.48 2.30
CA LYS A 96 -16.30 12.70 1.34
C LYS A 96 -17.30 11.54 1.30
N LYS A 97 -16.80 10.31 1.27
CA LYS A 97 -17.64 9.11 1.31
C LYS A 97 -18.46 9.01 2.59
N ALA A 98 -17.84 9.31 3.74
CA ALA A 98 -18.52 9.29 5.02
C ALA A 98 -19.64 10.33 5.06
N LYS A 99 -19.40 11.52 4.52
CA LYS A 99 -20.39 12.59 4.42
C LYS A 99 -21.56 12.18 3.52
N GLU A 100 -21.29 11.62 2.35
CA GLU A 100 -22.32 11.14 1.42
C GLU A 100 -23.16 10.02 2.05
N THR A 101 -22.53 9.10 2.76
CA THR A 101 -23.22 8.02 3.47
C THR A 101 -24.13 8.58 4.57
N ALA A 102 -23.65 9.53 5.35
CA ALA A 102 -24.43 10.18 6.40
C ALA A 102 -25.64 10.93 5.82
N GLU A 103 -25.46 11.64 4.70
CA GLU A 103 -26.53 12.33 4.00
C GLU A 103 -27.60 11.36 3.49
N LYS A 104 -27.19 10.22 2.89
CA LYS A 104 -28.11 9.18 2.44
C LYS A 104 -28.91 8.59 3.59
N LYS A 105 -28.25 8.28 4.70
CA LYS A 105 -28.93 7.76 5.90
C LYS A 105 -29.94 8.77 6.45
N ALA A 106 -29.58 10.04 6.52
CA ALA A 106 -30.47 11.09 6.98
C ALA A 106 -31.72 11.21 6.10
N LYS A 107 -31.54 11.16 4.78
CA LYS A 107 -32.67 11.19 3.82
C LYS A 107 -33.58 9.97 3.95
N GLN A 108 -32.99 8.78 4.09
CA GLN A 108 -33.75 7.53 4.28
C GLN A 108 -34.56 7.58 5.58
N GLU A 109 -33.96 8.09 6.64
CA GLU A 109 -34.63 8.20 7.93
C GLU A 109 -35.79 9.19 7.89
N GLN A 110 -35.60 10.34 7.24
CA GLN A 110 -36.68 11.31 7.02
C GLN A 110 -37.82 10.73 6.19
N ALA A 111 -37.50 10.00 5.13
CA ALA A 111 -38.49 9.34 4.29
C ALA A 111 -39.27 8.30 5.09
N ARG A 112 -38.60 7.53 5.94
CA ARG A 112 -39.25 6.54 6.82
C ARG A 112 -40.20 7.21 7.81
N LYS A 113 -39.77 8.29 8.45
CA LYS A 113 -40.61 9.06 9.40
C LYS A 113 -41.85 9.59 8.72
N LYS A 114 -41.72 10.16 7.52
CA LYS A 114 -42.87 10.67 6.73
C LYS A 114 -43.85 9.55 6.39
N ARG A 115 -43.35 8.37 6.03
CA ARG A 115 -44.21 7.20 5.77
C ARG A 115 -44.97 6.76 6.99
N GLU A 116 -44.29 6.68 8.14
CA GLU A 116 -44.91 6.33 9.43
C GLU A 116 -45.99 7.31 9.85
N GLU A 117 -45.71 8.62 9.69
CA GLU A 117 -46.69 9.65 9.95
C GLU A 117 -47.92 9.57 9.06
N ALA A 118 -47.68 9.32 7.73
CA ALA A 118 -48.79 9.17 6.79
C ALA A 118 -49.64 7.94 7.08
N GLU A 119 -49.00 6.82 7.46
CA GLU A 119 -49.73 5.62 7.89
C GLU A 119 -50.51 5.80 9.16
N ALA A 120 -49.96 6.52 10.14
CA ALA A 120 -50.65 6.85 11.38
C ALA A 120 -51.87 7.71 11.14
N ILE A 121 -51.78 8.71 10.25
CA ILE A 121 -52.91 9.57 9.88
C ILE A 121 -54.00 8.74 9.19
N LYS A 122 -53.62 7.87 8.24
CA LYS A 122 -54.59 7.00 7.57
C LYS A 122 -55.30 6.04 8.54
N LYS A 123 -54.57 5.50 9.48
CA LYS A 123 -55.11 4.62 10.52
C LYS A 123 -56.07 5.35 11.41
N ALA A 124 -55.74 6.55 11.85
CA ALA A 124 -56.64 7.40 12.67
C ALA A 124 -57.93 7.74 11.94
N ARG A 125 -57.85 8.06 10.64
CA ARG A 125 -59.04 8.32 9.82
C ARG A 125 -59.93 7.10 9.66
N ARG A 126 -59.35 5.91 9.53
CA ARG A 126 -60.12 4.66 9.45
C ARG A 126 -60.82 4.34 10.77
N GLU A 127 -60.16 4.60 11.87
CA GLU A 127 -60.75 4.41 13.20
C GLU A 127 -61.93 5.39 13.47
N GLU A 128 -61.79 6.67 13.04
CA GLU A 128 -62.89 7.62 13.11
C GLU A 128 -64.10 7.19 12.30
N LYS A 129 -63.89 6.67 11.09
CA LYS A 129 -64.99 6.18 10.25
C LYS A 129 -65.65 4.93 10.79
N ALA A 130 -64.91 4.10 11.51
CA ALA A 130 -65.43 2.86 12.14
C ALA A 130 -66.30 3.15 13.35
N VAL A 131 -66.12 4.31 14.00
CA VAL A 131 -66.89 4.72 15.17
C VAL A 131 -68.21 5.42 14.80
N GLU A 132 -68.30 5.98 13.61
CA GLU A 132 -69.54 6.55 13.08
C GLU A 132 -70.42 5.36 12.59
#